data_8a3d3b500bca686054ef674ad3d69ccd
#
_entry.id   8a3d3b500bca686054ef674ad3d69ccd
#
_cell.length_a   1.000
_cell.length_b   1.000
_cell.length_c   1.000
_cell.angle_alpha   90.00
_cell.angle_beta   90.00
_cell.angle_gamma   90.00
#
_symmetry.space_group_name_H-M   'P 1'
#
loop_
_entity.id
_entity.type
_entity.pdbx_description
1 polymer ?
#
loop_
_entity_poly.entity_id
_entity_poly.type
_entity_poly.pdbx_seq_one_letter_code
_entity_poly.pdbx_strand_id
1 'polypeptide(L)'
;MSFSIATSGLNAITQQLSAISNNIANSGTVGFKSGRAEFSALYAQSQPLGVGVSGITQSITRGGNIMASSSALDLAISGNGFFVVRDSAGTEAYTRAGYFGTDTNGNLVNRQGMNLQGYPVDANGVLQVGNVGNLNISSGAIPAKATNGLEFTANLDANAEVPKVTPLDPKDSSSYNNTYTTQVYDSLGREHTLSQYFVKNADNTWTSHYYMDGEPVPDATDPTKGATQTISFSAQGVMEVPNGAVDISLSIPGAEDLNLELNYAGTTQFGSDFSVTKNKGDGYASGEKTGQ
;
A
#
# COMPACT_ATOMS: atom_id res chain seq x y z
N MET A 1 49.41 6.10 52.57
CA MET A 1 48.67 5.06 51.79
C MET A 1 47.18 5.05 52.05
N SER A 2 46.68 5.01 53.30
CA SER A 2 45.23 4.96 53.56
C SER A 2 44.43 6.18 53.07
N PHE A 3 45.00 7.39 53.12
CA PHE A 3 44.37 8.62 52.61
C PHE A 3 44.20 8.63 51.12
N SER A 4 45.19 8.16 50.34
CA SER A 4 45.06 8.06 48.89
C SER A 4 44.04 7.01 48.45
N ILE A 5 43.93 5.91 49.18
CA ILE A 5 42.88 4.87 48.93
C ILE A 5 41.50 5.47 49.20
N ALA A 6 41.31 6.20 50.32
CA ALA A 6 40.06 6.85 50.63
C ALA A 6 39.65 7.91 49.57
N THR A 7 40.61 8.72 49.11
CA THR A 7 40.39 9.74 48.10
C THR A 7 40.01 9.10 46.74
N SER A 8 40.67 7.99 46.37
CA SER A 8 40.33 7.26 45.12
C SER A 8 38.91 6.68 45.19
N GLY A 9 38.53 6.17 46.38
CA GLY A 9 37.14 5.70 46.59
C GLY A 9 36.10 6.81 46.49
N LEU A 10 36.37 7.98 47.08
CA LEU A 10 35.46 9.14 46.96
C LEU A 10 35.33 9.62 45.54
N ASN A 11 36.44 9.69 44.78
CA ASN A 11 36.40 10.06 43.34
C ASN A 11 35.58 9.06 42.51
N ALA A 12 35.72 7.77 42.79
CA ALA A 12 34.99 6.73 42.12
C ALA A 12 33.46 6.85 42.40
N ILE A 13 33.06 7.07 43.67
CA ILE A 13 31.68 7.28 44.05
C ILE A 13 31.12 8.55 43.40
N THR A 14 31.89 9.64 43.34
CA THR A 14 31.45 10.88 42.67
C THR A 14 31.14 10.65 41.20
N GLN A 15 31.98 9.88 40.49
CA GLN A 15 31.75 9.50 39.11
C GLN A 15 30.47 8.62 38.93
N GLN A 16 30.27 7.68 39.87
CA GLN A 16 29.06 6.87 39.88
C GLN A 16 27.80 7.72 40.09
N LEU A 17 27.82 8.65 41.05
CA LEU A 17 26.74 9.59 41.28
C LEU A 17 26.45 10.47 40.08
N SER A 18 27.51 10.92 39.37
CA SER A 18 27.32 11.68 38.12
C SER A 18 26.63 10.87 37.05
N ALA A 19 27.00 9.59 36.88
CA ALA A 19 26.32 8.69 35.93
C ALA A 19 24.84 8.45 36.30
N ILE A 20 24.56 8.23 37.59
CA ILE A 20 23.19 8.04 38.11
C ILE A 20 22.37 9.32 37.91
N SER A 21 22.93 10.49 38.24
CA SER A 21 22.25 11.78 38.06
C SER A 21 21.91 12.04 36.60
N ASN A 22 22.85 11.72 35.68
CA ASN A 22 22.61 11.80 34.25
C ASN A 22 21.47 10.87 33.80
N ASN A 23 21.43 9.63 34.31
CA ASN A 23 20.37 8.67 34.00
C ASN A 23 19.01 9.17 34.51
N ILE A 24 18.95 9.76 35.70
CA ILE A 24 17.72 10.33 36.26
C ILE A 24 17.26 11.54 35.43
N ALA A 25 18.17 12.45 35.11
CA ALA A 25 17.87 13.65 34.31
C ALA A 25 17.31 13.29 32.92
N ASN A 26 17.76 12.17 32.35
CA ASN A 26 17.35 11.70 31.03
C ASN A 26 16.30 10.56 31.07
N SER A 27 15.69 10.30 32.23
CA SER A 27 14.69 9.22 32.36
C SER A 27 13.46 9.40 31.44
N GLY A 28 13.12 10.65 31.09
CA GLY A 28 12.05 11.01 30.14
C GLY A 28 12.56 11.21 28.68
N THR A 29 13.85 11.08 28.41
CA THR A 29 14.42 11.30 27.07
C THR A 29 14.22 10.05 26.23
N VAL A 30 13.45 10.16 25.12
CA VAL A 30 13.19 9.03 24.21
C VAL A 30 14.49 8.61 23.52
N GLY A 31 14.76 7.32 23.54
CA GLY A 31 15.96 6.72 22.97
C GLY A 31 17.21 6.82 23.83
N PHE A 32 17.13 7.41 25.04
CA PHE A 32 18.25 7.47 25.96
C PHE A 32 18.73 6.08 26.36
N LYS A 33 20.05 5.91 26.44
CA LYS A 33 20.71 4.68 26.92
C LYS A 33 21.45 4.97 28.21
N SER A 34 21.02 4.31 29.30
CA SER A 34 21.59 4.53 30.62
C SER A 34 23.07 4.17 30.67
N GLY A 35 23.83 5.02 31.30
CA GLY A 35 25.26 4.81 31.57
C GLY A 35 25.50 4.18 32.95
N ARG A 36 26.57 3.39 33.08
CA ARG A 36 27.04 2.84 34.33
C ARG A 36 28.57 3.03 34.45
N ALA A 37 29.03 3.51 35.59
CA ALA A 37 30.45 3.59 35.84
C ALA A 37 31.01 2.18 36.14
N GLU A 38 32.10 1.83 35.50
CA GLU A 38 32.86 0.59 35.71
C GLU A 38 34.11 0.89 36.50
N PHE A 39 34.41 0.06 37.47
CA PHE A 39 35.52 0.26 38.41
C PHE A 39 36.54 -0.85 38.28
N SER A 40 37.82 -0.49 38.45
CA SER A 40 38.91 -1.45 38.59
C SER A 40 39.67 -1.20 39.88
N ALA A 41 40.08 -2.26 40.54
CA ALA A 41 41.00 -2.17 41.68
C ALA A 41 42.39 -1.85 41.18
N LEU A 42 43.05 -0.90 41.85
CA LEU A 42 44.44 -0.49 41.59
C LEU A 42 45.36 -1.19 42.58
N TYR A 43 46.40 -1.83 42.05
CA TYR A 43 47.43 -2.50 42.84
C TYR A 43 48.82 -2.05 42.41
N ALA A 44 49.75 -1.95 43.36
CA ALA A 44 51.16 -1.87 43.10
C ALA A 44 51.91 -2.85 43.99
N GLN A 45 52.77 -3.66 43.42
CA GLN A 45 53.56 -4.69 44.13
C GLN A 45 52.70 -5.55 45.06
N SER A 46 51.53 -5.99 44.60
CA SER A 46 50.54 -6.75 45.34
C SER A 46 49.86 -6.01 46.52
N GLN A 47 50.11 -4.71 46.67
CA GLN A 47 49.46 -3.89 47.67
C GLN A 47 48.26 -3.13 47.06
N PRO A 48 47.10 -3.06 47.72
CA PRO A 48 45.97 -2.31 47.22
C PRO A 48 46.23 -0.80 47.29
N LEU A 49 46.10 -0.10 46.15
CA LEU A 49 46.25 1.36 46.04
C LEU A 49 44.95 2.11 45.98
N GLY A 50 43.85 1.39 45.89
CA GLY A 50 42.52 1.96 45.81
C GLY A 50 41.71 1.48 44.62
N VAL A 51 40.78 2.31 44.13
CA VAL A 51 39.90 2.04 43.01
C VAL A 51 40.03 3.12 41.93
N GLY A 52 40.09 2.73 40.69
CA GLY A 52 40.02 3.61 39.54
C GLY A 52 38.74 3.41 38.76
N VAL A 53 38.28 4.46 38.07
CA VAL A 53 37.18 4.36 37.12
C VAL A 53 37.75 3.93 35.78
N SER A 54 37.35 2.76 35.28
CA SER A 54 37.80 2.20 34.00
C SER A 54 37.08 2.83 32.82
N GLY A 55 35.83 3.34 33.02
CA GLY A 55 35.03 3.98 32.00
C GLY A 55 33.55 4.03 32.36
N ILE A 56 32.77 4.59 31.46
CA ILE A 56 31.29 4.56 31.55
C ILE A 56 30.81 3.68 30.42
N THR A 57 30.13 2.59 30.74
CA THR A 57 29.47 1.70 29.75
C THR A 57 28.04 2.09 29.58
N GLN A 58 27.50 1.97 28.34
CA GLN A 58 26.10 2.23 28.06
C GLN A 58 25.32 0.93 27.84
N SER A 59 24.09 0.89 28.34
CA SER A 59 23.20 -0.24 28.22
C SER A 59 22.52 -0.26 26.83
N ILE A 60 23.27 -0.61 25.78
CA ILE A 60 22.80 -0.54 24.39
C ILE A 60 21.68 -1.54 24.10
N THR A 61 21.78 -2.75 24.62
CA THR A 61 20.85 -3.87 24.35
C THR A 61 19.53 -3.77 25.12
N ARG A 62 19.49 -2.99 26.21
CA ARG A 62 18.29 -2.87 27.02
C ARG A 62 17.26 -1.95 26.35
N GLY A 63 16.09 -2.50 26.03
CA GLY A 63 14.93 -1.74 25.55
C GLY A 63 14.23 -0.98 26.67
N GLY A 64 13.53 0.11 26.35
CA GLY A 64 12.59 0.81 27.22
C GLY A 64 11.14 0.45 26.88
N ASN A 65 10.19 1.07 27.60
CA ASN A 65 8.78 0.95 27.28
C ASN A 65 8.46 1.70 25.98
N ILE A 66 7.62 1.10 25.15
CA ILE A 66 7.07 1.76 23.95
C ILE A 66 5.90 2.63 24.43
N MET A 67 5.92 3.90 24.05
CA MET A 67 4.86 4.86 24.36
C MET A 67 4.05 5.14 23.08
N ALA A 68 2.73 5.30 23.25
CA ALA A 68 1.88 5.73 22.15
C ALA A 68 2.12 7.20 21.81
N SER A 69 2.08 7.53 20.54
CA SER A 69 2.15 8.90 20.03
C SER A 69 0.95 9.20 19.13
N SER A 70 0.62 10.47 18.96
CA SER A 70 -0.41 10.97 18.03
C SER A 70 0.13 11.19 16.61
N SER A 71 1.44 11.13 16.40
CA SER A 71 2.07 11.28 15.09
C SER A 71 2.24 9.93 14.40
N ALA A 72 1.71 9.80 13.18
CA ALA A 72 1.87 8.59 12.37
C ALA A 72 3.33 8.32 11.93
N LEU A 73 4.20 9.35 12.02
CA LEU A 73 5.61 9.25 11.64
C LEU A 73 6.53 8.93 12.83
N ASP A 74 5.98 8.83 14.03
CA ASP A 74 6.76 8.42 15.20
C ASP A 74 6.92 6.90 15.20
N LEU A 75 8.16 6.46 15.15
CA LEU A 75 8.53 5.06 15.04
C LEU A 75 9.18 4.54 16.31
N ALA A 76 8.91 3.30 16.67
CA ALA A 76 9.59 2.61 17.77
C ALA A 76 10.14 1.27 17.31
N ILE A 77 11.37 0.94 17.77
CA ILE A 77 11.95 -0.38 17.50
C ILE A 77 11.65 -1.30 18.67
N SER A 78 10.94 -2.40 18.42
CA SER A 78 10.80 -3.50 19.35
C SER A 78 12.03 -4.42 19.26
N GLY A 79 12.72 -4.61 20.37
CA GLY A 79 13.97 -5.40 20.40
C GLY A 79 15.24 -4.56 20.28
N ASN A 80 16.32 -5.17 19.79
CA ASN A 80 17.63 -4.55 19.64
C ASN A 80 17.77 -3.82 18.30
N GLY A 81 18.66 -2.83 18.24
CA GLY A 81 18.98 -2.11 17.00
C GLY A 81 18.80 -0.59 17.14
N PHE A 82 19.06 0.11 16.04
CA PHE A 82 18.97 1.56 15.95
C PHE A 82 18.39 1.95 14.59
N PHE A 83 17.76 3.10 14.54
CA PHE A 83 17.52 3.77 13.27
C PHE A 83 18.83 4.27 12.72
N VAL A 84 19.06 4.06 11.44
CA VAL A 84 20.19 4.64 10.70
C VAL A 84 19.70 5.95 10.10
N VAL A 85 20.38 7.02 10.37
CA VAL A 85 20.10 8.33 9.78
C VAL A 85 21.36 8.86 9.11
N ARG A 86 21.18 9.62 8.01
CA ARG A 86 22.29 10.15 7.23
C ARG A 86 22.11 11.64 7.01
N ASP A 87 23.17 12.41 7.20
CA ASP A 87 23.18 13.83 6.91
C ASP A 87 23.35 14.11 5.40
N SER A 88 23.26 15.38 5.02
CA SER A 88 23.46 15.82 3.63
C SER A 88 24.90 15.63 3.11
N ALA A 89 25.88 15.47 4.01
CA ALA A 89 27.27 15.20 3.67
C ALA A 89 27.55 13.68 3.52
N GLY A 90 26.56 12.83 3.79
CA GLY A 90 26.67 11.38 3.69
C GLY A 90 27.13 10.69 4.97
N THR A 91 27.29 11.42 6.09
CA THR A 91 27.71 10.85 7.37
C THR A 91 26.56 10.07 8.00
N GLU A 92 26.81 8.83 8.38
CA GLU A 92 25.82 7.99 9.07
C GLU A 92 25.87 8.20 10.58
N ALA A 93 24.70 8.27 11.19
CA ALA A 93 24.53 8.26 12.63
C ALA A 93 23.43 7.26 13.03
N TYR A 94 23.50 6.80 14.27
CA TYR A 94 22.59 5.82 14.81
C TYR A 94 21.78 6.43 15.96
N THR A 95 20.46 6.31 15.89
CA THR A 95 19.58 6.83 16.92
C THR A 95 18.52 5.82 17.35
N ARG A 96 18.11 5.90 18.61
CA ARG A 96 16.94 5.16 19.10
C ARG A 96 15.71 6.06 19.21
N ALA A 97 15.90 7.39 19.13
CA ALA A 97 14.82 8.34 19.08
C ALA A 97 14.07 8.22 17.74
N GLY A 98 12.80 7.91 17.80
CA GLY A 98 11.97 7.63 16.63
C GLY A 98 11.05 8.79 16.23
N TYR A 99 11.36 10.02 16.61
CA TYR A 99 10.61 11.19 16.20
C TYR A 99 11.07 11.64 14.82
N PHE A 100 10.24 11.37 13.82
CA PHE A 100 10.49 11.78 12.44
C PHE A 100 9.42 12.73 11.94
N GLY A 101 9.76 13.54 10.97
CA GLY A 101 8.87 14.39 10.21
C GLY A 101 9.25 14.32 8.73
N THR A 102 8.55 15.04 7.88
CA THR A 102 8.88 15.15 6.46
C THR A 102 9.54 16.48 6.15
N ASP A 103 10.56 16.46 5.30
CA ASP A 103 11.13 17.67 4.71
C ASP A 103 10.28 18.14 3.51
N THR A 104 10.68 19.24 2.86
CA THR A 104 10.02 19.78 1.66
C THR A 104 10.05 18.86 0.45
N ASN A 105 10.92 17.85 0.45
CA ASN A 105 11.06 16.85 -0.60
C ASN A 105 10.34 15.53 -0.26
N GLY A 106 9.66 15.48 0.90
CA GLY A 106 8.97 14.29 1.38
C GLY A 106 9.88 13.25 2.05
N ASN A 107 11.17 13.54 2.29
CA ASN A 107 12.03 12.61 2.99
C ASN A 107 11.73 12.60 4.48
N LEU A 108 11.79 11.41 5.08
CA LEU A 108 11.69 11.25 6.53
C LEU A 108 12.96 11.75 7.18
N VAL A 109 12.86 12.80 8.00
CA VAL A 109 13.99 13.44 8.68
C VAL A 109 13.75 13.49 10.17
N ASN A 110 14.85 13.40 10.94
CA ASN A 110 14.82 13.69 12.38
C ASN A 110 14.85 15.19 12.64
N ARG A 111 14.81 15.60 13.91
CA ARG A 111 14.84 17.03 14.29
C ARG A 111 16.15 17.75 13.92
N GLN A 112 17.23 17.02 13.65
CA GLN A 112 18.50 17.56 13.17
C GLN A 112 18.57 17.66 11.63
N GLY A 113 17.51 17.28 10.91
CA GLY A 113 17.46 17.30 9.44
C GLY A 113 18.20 16.12 8.78
N MET A 114 18.53 15.05 9.54
CA MET A 114 19.16 13.86 9.00
C MET A 114 18.09 12.92 8.45
N ASN A 115 18.30 12.38 7.23
CA ASN A 115 17.38 11.49 6.54
C ASN A 115 17.39 10.08 7.14
N LEU A 116 16.21 9.56 7.44
CA LEU A 116 16.03 8.15 7.84
C LEU A 116 16.38 7.23 6.67
N GLN A 117 17.22 6.24 6.95
CA GLN A 117 17.65 5.25 5.96
C GLN A 117 16.83 3.97 6.09
N GLY A 118 16.53 3.36 4.95
CA GLY A 118 15.82 2.08 4.90
C GLY A 118 15.72 1.55 3.48
N TYR A 119 14.92 0.51 3.29
CA TYR A 119 14.66 -0.06 1.98
C TYR A 119 13.47 0.68 1.35
N PRO A 120 13.69 1.44 0.26
CA PRO A 120 12.60 2.11 -0.45
C PRO A 120 11.70 1.10 -1.16
N VAL A 121 10.49 1.54 -1.49
CA VAL A 121 9.59 0.80 -2.38
C VAL A 121 9.63 1.41 -3.77
N ASP A 122 9.41 0.59 -4.80
CA ASP A 122 9.25 1.08 -6.18
C ASP A 122 7.84 1.66 -6.42
N ALA A 123 7.59 2.10 -7.67
CA ALA A 123 6.30 2.66 -8.07
C ALA A 123 5.11 1.68 -7.91
N ASN A 124 5.39 0.37 -7.86
CA ASN A 124 4.40 -0.69 -7.69
C ASN A 124 4.23 -1.10 -6.21
N GLY A 125 4.93 -0.44 -5.27
CA GLY A 125 4.89 -0.76 -3.86
C GLY A 125 5.77 -1.97 -3.46
N VAL A 126 6.64 -2.46 -4.36
CA VAL A 126 7.54 -3.59 -4.08
C VAL A 126 8.79 -3.12 -3.36
N LEU A 127 9.08 -3.75 -2.22
CA LEU A 127 10.24 -3.42 -1.39
C LEU A 127 11.56 -3.74 -2.12
N GLN A 128 12.42 -2.74 -2.25
CA GLN A 128 13.73 -2.86 -2.90
C GLN A 128 14.79 -3.34 -1.90
N VAL A 129 14.80 -4.64 -1.62
CA VAL A 129 15.74 -5.26 -0.68
C VAL A 129 17.14 -5.31 -1.30
N GLY A 130 18.10 -4.66 -0.66
CA GLY A 130 19.50 -4.64 -1.12
C GLY A 130 20.03 -3.23 -1.45
N ASN A 131 19.14 -2.24 -1.59
CA ASN A 131 19.54 -0.85 -1.76
C ASN A 131 19.00 0.00 -0.60
N VAL A 132 19.87 0.37 0.33
CA VAL A 132 19.50 1.26 1.44
C VAL A 132 19.60 2.69 0.96
N GLY A 133 18.50 3.43 1.10
CA GLY A 133 18.41 4.84 0.69
C GLY A 133 17.57 5.66 1.65
N ASN A 134 17.41 6.94 1.33
CA ASN A 134 16.52 7.81 2.07
C ASN A 134 15.08 7.32 1.94
N LEU A 135 14.39 7.16 3.04
CA LEU A 135 12.97 6.88 3.02
C LEU A 135 12.21 8.15 2.68
N ASN A 136 11.37 8.06 1.66
CA ASN A 136 10.58 9.17 1.15
C ASN A 136 9.09 8.81 1.20
N ILE A 137 8.29 9.72 1.76
CA ILE A 137 6.84 9.66 1.67
C ILE A 137 6.43 10.65 0.58
N SER A 138 6.28 10.14 -0.62
CA SER A 138 5.78 10.96 -1.72
C SER A 138 4.35 11.42 -1.40
N SER A 139 4.18 12.72 -1.19
CA SER A 139 2.87 13.37 -1.10
C SER A 139 2.30 13.71 -2.49
N GLY A 140 2.96 13.25 -3.56
CA GLY A 140 2.46 13.44 -4.92
C GLY A 140 1.14 12.72 -5.15
N ALA A 141 0.30 13.30 -6.00
CA ALA A 141 -0.91 12.64 -6.47
C ALA A 141 -0.57 11.27 -7.07
N ILE A 142 -1.35 10.25 -6.76
CA ILE A 142 -1.28 8.97 -7.46
C ILE A 142 -1.77 9.26 -8.88
N PRO A 143 -0.95 9.03 -9.93
CA PRO A 143 -1.44 9.22 -11.29
C PRO A 143 -2.65 8.31 -11.53
N ALA A 144 -3.56 8.77 -12.36
CA ALA A 144 -4.69 7.96 -12.80
C ALA A 144 -4.19 6.68 -13.49
N LYS A 145 -4.96 5.63 -13.38
CA LYS A 145 -4.75 4.38 -14.11
C LYS A 145 -5.98 4.06 -14.93
N ALA A 146 -5.83 3.95 -16.26
CA ALA A 146 -6.86 3.45 -17.13
C ALA A 146 -7.30 2.04 -16.70
N THR A 147 -8.58 1.75 -16.82
CA THR A 147 -9.11 0.39 -16.62
C THR A 147 -8.69 -0.46 -17.82
N ASN A 148 -7.89 -1.48 -17.59
CA ASN A 148 -7.51 -2.46 -18.61
C ASN A 148 -8.19 -3.81 -18.38
N GLY A 149 -8.40 -4.20 -17.13
CA GLY A 149 -9.06 -5.45 -16.77
C GLY A 149 -10.36 -5.21 -16.03
N LEU A 150 -11.42 -5.92 -16.43
CA LEU A 150 -12.72 -5.91 -15.75
C LEU A 150 -13.17 -7.35 -15.52
N GLU A 151 -13.28 -7.75 -14.28
CA GLU A 151 -13.84 -9.03 -13.89
C GLU A 151 -15.34 -8.87 -13.63
N PHE A 152 -16.15 -9.62 -14.35
CA PHE A 152 -17.61 -9.62 -14.21
C PHE A 152 -18.13 -11.04 -14.09
N THR A 153 -18.84 -11.34 -13.01
CA THR A 153 -19.46 -12.65 -12.80
C THR A 153 -20.91 -12.46 -12.39
N ALA A 154 -21.79 -13.09 -13.09
CA ALA A 154 -23.25 -13.00 -12.85
C ALA A 154 -23.94 -14.35 -13.00
N ASN A 155 -25.16 -14.45 -12.49
CA ASN A 155 -26.11 -15.47 -12.87
C ASN A 155 -27.13 -14.85 -13.85
N LEU A 156 -27.31 -15.44 -15.04
CA LEU A 156 -28.37 -15.12 -15.98
C LEU A 156 -29.54 -16.06 -15.74
N ASP A 157 -30.78 -15.50 -15.67
CA ASP A 157 -31.95 -16.32 -15.38
C ASP A 157 -32.31 -17.27 -16.53
N ALA A 158 -32.18 -18.56 -16.28
CA ALA A 158 -32.55 -19.60 -17.26
C ALA A 158 -34.03 -19.54 -17.70
N ASN A 159 -34.93 -19.06 -16.82
CA ASN A 159 -36.37 -18.96 -17.07
C ASN A 159 -36.76 -17.68 -17.84
N ALA A 160 -35.83 -16.76 -18.08
CA ALA A 160 -36.11 -15.53 -18.81
C ALA A 160 -36.66 -15.85 -20.21
N GLU A 161 -37.64 -15.09 -20.65
CA GLU A 161 -38.18 -15.18 -22.00
C GLU A 161 -37.28 -14.40 -22.98
N VAL A 162 -37.28 -14.79 -24.24
CA VAL A 162 -36.65 -14.03 -25.32
C VAL A 162 -37.41 -12.70 -25.49
N PRO A 163 -36.74 -11.54 -25.51
CA PRO A 163 -37.38 -10.25 -25.71
C PRO A 163 -38.16 -10.18 -27.03
N LYS A 164 -39.35 -9.57 -26.97
CA LYS A 164 -40.23 -9.47 -28.15
C LYS A 164 -39.87 -8.30 -29.05
N VAL A 165 -39.18 -7.32 -28.52
CA VAL A 165 -38.74 -6.12 -29.26
C VAL A 165 -37.28 -6.30 -29.70
N THR A 166 -37.07 -6.19 -31.01
CA THR A 166 -35.74 -6.26 -31.65
C THR A 166 -35.66 -5.20 -32.74
N PRO A 167 -34.54 -4.56 -32.99
CA PRO A 167 -33.27 -4.70 -32.28
C PRO A 167 -33.26 -4.11 -30.86
N LEU A 168 -32.19 -4.33 -30.10
CA LEU A 168 -31.98 -3.72 -28.79
C LEU A 168 -32.08 -2.19 -28.86
N ASP A 169 -32.92 -1.62 -28.00
CA ASP A 169 -32.98 -0.19 -27.71
C ASP A 169 -32.75 0.01 -26.19
N PRO A 170 -31.65 0.63 -25.76
CA PRO A 170 -31.37 0.91 -24.34
C PRO A 170 -32.51 1.68 -23.62
N LYS A 171 -33.32 2.40 -24.36
CA LYS A 171 -34.47 3.18 -23.83
C LYS A 171 -35.73 2.37 -23.66
N ASP A 172 -35.80 1.22 -24.32
CA ASP A 172 -36.96 0.31 -24.23
C ASP A 172 -36.59 -0.95 -23.43
N SER A 173 -37.00 -1.00 -22.17
CA SER A 173 -36.76 -2.14 -21.28
C SER A 173 -37.33 -3.48 -21.75
N SER A 174 -38.20 -3.48 -22.74
CA SER A 174 -38.76 -4.71 -23.34
C SER A 174 -37.86 -5.31 -24.43
N SER A 175 -36.78 -4.62 -24.79
CA SER A 175 -35.79 -5.04 -25.80
C SER A 175 -34.63 -5.86 -25.24
N TYR A 176 -34.49 -5.94 -23.91
CA TYR A 176 -33.44 -6.71 -23.22
C TYR A 176 -33.96 -7.36 -21.95
N ASN A 177 -33.25 -8.36 -21.43
CA ASN A 177 -33.62 -9.04 -20.18
C ASN A 177 -33.07 -8.36 -18.96
N ASN A 178 -31.77 -8.03 -19.02
CA ASN A 178 -31.03 -7.45 -17.87
C ASN A 178 -30.01 -6.43 -18.35
N THR A 179 -29.66 -5.50 -17.47
CA THR A 179 -28.57 -4.56 -17.70
C THR A 179 -27.76 -4.42 -16.44
N TYR A 180 -26.46 -4.15 -16.62
CA TYR A 180 -25.55 -3.84 -15.53
C TYR A 180 -24.58 -2.76 -15.96
N THR A 181 -24.32 -1.83 -15.06
CA THR A 181 -23.47 -0.66 -15.30
C THR A 181 -22.25 -0.69 -14.41
N THR A 182 -21.07 -0.50 -14.99
CA THR A 182 -19.79 -0.49 -14.30
C THR A 182 -19.07 0.81 -14.59
N GLN A 183 -18.45 1.41 -13.57
CA GLN A 183 -17.56 2.55 -13.76
C GLN A 183 -16.18 2.07 -14.21
N VAL A 184 -15.62 2.72 -15.23
CA VAL A 184 -14.28 2.51 -15.76
C VAL A 184 -13.58 3.85 -15.88
N TYR A 185 -12.26 3.85 -15.92
CA TYR A 185 -11.44 5.07 -15.94
C TYR A 185 -10.59 5.10 -17.20
N ASP A 186 -10.46 6.27 -17.80
CA ASP A 186 -9.54 6.52 -18.91
C ASP A 186 -8.11 6.82 -18.43
N SER A 187 -7.18 7.06 -19.35
CA SER A 187 -5.77 7.35 -19.03
C SER A 187 -5.56 8.66 -18.26
N LEU A 188 -6.55 9.55 -18.27
CA LEU A 188 -6.54 10.81 -17.51
C LEU A 188 -7.29 10.69 -16.18
N GLY A 189 -7.88 9.52 -15.86
CA GLY A 189 -8.66 9.27 -14.65
C GLY A 189 -10.06 9.83 -14.68
N ARG A 190 -10.59 10.15 -15.86
CA ARG A 190 -11.99 10.53 -16.00
C ARG A 190 -12.84 9.27 -15.92
N GLU A 191 -13.97 9.38 -15.23
CA GLU A 191 -14.92 8.29 -15.09
C GLU A 191 -15.78 8.17 -16.35
N HIS A 192 -15.94 6.93 -16.81
CA HIS A 192 -16.84 6.52 -17.88
C HIS A 192 -17.74 5.42 -17.39
N THR A 193 -18.91 5.32 -18.00
CA THR A 193 -19.94 4.35 -17.62
C THR A 193 -20.08 3.27 -18.68
N LEU A 194 -19.57 2.06 -18.40
CA LEU A 194 -19.77 0.89 -19.25
C LEU A 194 -21.07 0.19 -18.87
N SER A 195 -22.06 0.22 -19.76
CA SER A 195 -23.33 -0.49 -19.61
C SER A 195 -23.34 -1.74 -20.47
N GLN A 196 -23.66 -2.87 -19.85
CA GLN A 196 -23.82 -4.17 -20.49
C GLN A 196 -25.32 -4.52 -20.52
N TYR A 197 -25.85 -4.82 -21.71
CA TYR A 197 -27.24 -5.26 -21.89
C TYR A 197 -27.26 -6.71 -22.32
N PHE A 198 -27.91 -7.56 -21.54
CA PHE A 198 -28.03 -9.00 -21.79
C PHE A 198 -29.36 -9.31 -22.44
N VAL A 199 -29.29 -9.88 -23.62
CA VAL A 199 -30.44 -10.27 -24.45
C VAL A 199 -30.43 -11.78 -24.65
N LYS A 200 -31.47 -12.47 -24.23
CA LYS A 200 -31.64 -13.91 -24.50
C LYS A 200 -32.06 -14.12 -25.94
N ASN A 201 -31.30 -14.92 -26.70
CA ASN A 201 -31.62 -15.20 -28.10
C ASN A 201 -32.36 -16.53 -28.28
N ALA A 202 -31.96 -17.55 -27.52
CA ALA A 202 -32.51 -18.90 -27.54
C ALA A 202 -32.20 -19.59 -26.22
N ASP A 203 -32.58 -20.85 -26.10
CA ASP A 203 -32.18 -21.68 -24.95
C ASP A 203 -30.65 -21.70 -24.82
N ASN A 204 -30.20 -21.41 -23.60
CA ASN A 204 -28.79 -21.38 -23.24
C ASN A 204 -27.88 -20.41 -24.04
N THR A 205 -28.47 -19.47 -24.79
CA THR A 205 -27.71 -18.54 -25.63
C THR A 205 -28.15 -17.10 -25.41
N TRP A 206 -27.19 -16.24 -25.12
CA TRP A 206 -27.37 -14.82 -24.85
C TRP A 206 -26.45 -13.99 -25.72
N THR A 207 -26.80 -12.72 -25.90
CA THR A 207 -25.89 -11.70 -26.43
C THR A 207 -25.72 -10.58 -25.41
N SER A 208 -24.50 -10.24 -25.08
CA SER A 208 -24.17 -9.02 -24.36
C SER A 208 -23.87 -7.91 -25.36
N HIS A 209 -24.47 -6.74 -25.18
CA HIS A 209 -24.23 -5.53 -25.95
C HIS A 209 -23.55 -4.51 -25.04
N TYR A 210 -22.61 -3.75 -25.57
CA TYR A 210 -21.79 -2.80 -24.81
C TYR A 210 -22.07 -1.37 -25.22
N TYR A 211 -22.32 -0.53 -24.21
CA TYR A 211 -22.52 0.90 -24.37
C TYR A 211 -21.58 1.65 -23.41
N MET A 212 -20.92 2.66 -23.93
CA MET A 212 -20.08 3.56 -23.13
C MET A 212 -20.71 4.93 -23.11
N ASP A 213 -21.00 5.45 -21.89
CA ASP A 213 -21.65 6.75 -21.69
C ASP A 213 -22.98 6.91 -22.46
N GLY A 214 -23.68 5.81 -22.69
CA GLY A 214 -24.96 5.75 -23.41
C GLY A 214 -24.84 5.59 -24.92
N GLU A 215 -23.64 5.59 -25.48
CA GLU A 215 -23.38 5.37 -26.91
C GLU A 215 -22.89 3.93 -27.13
N PRO A 216 -23.27 3.27 -28.25
CA PRO A 216 -22.81 1.92 -28.54
C PRO A 216 -21.29 1.90 -28.75
N VAL A 217 -20.62 0.96 -28.10
CA VAL A 217 -19.19 0.70 -28.36
C VAL A 217 -19.07 0.12 -29.76
N PRO A 218 -18.22 0.66 -30.65
CA PRO A 218 -18.04 0.13 -31.98
C PRO A 218 -17.50 -1.31 -31.98
N ASP A 219 -17.96 -2.15 -32.89
CA ASP A 219 -17.37 -3.47 -33.09
C ASP A 219 -15.97 -3.33 -33.72
N ALA A 220 -14.99 -4.09 -33.23
CA ALA A 220 -13.61 -4.02 -33.68
C ALA A 220 -13.42 -4.42 -35.16
N THR A 221 -14.33 -5.22 -35.71
CA THR A 221 -14.29 -5.70 -37.11
C THR A 221 -15.19 -4.90 -38.04
N ASP A 222 -16.28 -4.35 -37.54
CA ASP A 222 -17.23 -3.52 -38.27
C ASP A 222 -17.70 -2.32 -37.43
N PRO A 223 -16.94 -1.20 -37.46
CA PRO A 223 -17.26 -0.02 -36.65
C PRO A 223 -18.63 0.61 -36.91
N THR A 224 -19.36 0.17 -37.94
CA THR A 224 -20.74 0.61 -38.19
C THR A 224 -21.75 -0.11 -37.31
N LYS A 225 -21.35 -1.16 -36.62
CA LYS A 225 -22.15 -1.94 -35.68
C LYS A 225 -21.68 -1.73 -34.23
N GLY A 226 -22.57 -1.97 -33.31
CA GLY A 226 -22.21 -2.03 -31.89
C GLY A 226 -21.52 -3.34 -31.55
N ALA A 227 -20.50 -3.26 -30.65
CA ALA A 227 -19.80 -4.41 -30.15
C ALA A 227 -20.77 -5.34 -29.40
N THR A 228 -20.68 -6.62 -29.68
CA THR A 228 -21.51 -7.65 -29.05
C THR A 228 -20.68 -8.88 -28.74
N GLN A 229 -21.07 -9.59 -27.68
CA GLN A 229 -20.48 -10.88 -27.33
C GLN A 229 -21.58 -11.94 -27.14
N THR A 230 -21.46 -13.03 -27.87
CA THR A 230 -22.31 -14.19 -27.61
C THR A 230 -21.85 -14.91 -26.34
N ILE A 231 -22.79 -15.21 -25.46
CA ILE A 231 -22.58 -15.98 -24.25
C ILE A 231 -23.42 -17.25 -24.36
N SER A 232 -22.79 -18.41 -24.25
CA SER A 232 -23.50 -19.69 -24.27
C SER A 232 -23.19 -20.53 -23.04
N PHE A 233 -24.16 -21.34 -22.66
CA PHE A 233 -24.09 -22.19 -21.48
C PHE A 233 -24.37 -23.66 -21.85
N SER A 234 -23.76 -24.57 -21.12
CA SER A 234 -24.05 -25.99 -21.16
C SER A 234 -25.45 -26.29 -20.59
N ALA A 235 -25.94 -27.50 -20.78
CA ALA A 235 -27.19 -27.97 -20.15
C ALA A 235 -27.13 -27.98 -18.60
N GLN A 236 -25.94 -27.87 -18.01
CA GLN A 236 -25.71 -27.74 -16.57
C GLN A 236 -25.60 -26.29 -16.08
N GLY A 237 -25.81 -25.32 -16.98
CA GLY A 237 -25.75 -23.89 -16.64
C GLY A 237 -24.34 -23.31 -16.49
N VAL A 238 -23.32 -24.03 -16.94
CA VAL A 238 -21.93 -23.58 -16.94
C VAL A 238 -21.63 -22.88 -18.26
N MET A 239 -20.97 -21.72 -18.19
CA MET A 239 -20.60 -20.95 -19.38
C MET A 239 -19.58 -21.71 -20.24
N GLU A 240 -19.82 -21.76 -21.54
CA GLU A 240 -18.94 -22.36 -22.55
C GLU A 240 -18.29 -21.30 -23.46
N VAL A 241 -19.02 -20.24 -23.77
CA VAL A 241 -18.56 -19.10 -24.59
C VAL A 241 -18.90 -17.81 -23.84
N PRO A 242 -17.99 -16.83 -23.78
CA PRO A 242 -16.61 -16.83 -24.30
C PRO A 242 -15.69 -17.74 -23.49
N ASN A 243 -14.72 -18.36 -24.18
CA ASN A 243 -13.66 -19.11 -23.52
C ASN A 243 -12.40 -18.22 -23.41
N GLY A 244 -12.45 -17.25 -22.51
CA GLY A 244 -11.42 -16.25 -22.29
C GLY A 244 -12.00 -14.86 -22.07
N ALA A 245 -11.12 -13.86 -22.01
CA ALA A 245 -11.53 -12.47 -21.93
C ALA A 245 -12.10 -11.98 -23.27
N VAL A 246 -12.97 -10.99 -23.20
CA VAL A 246 -13.56 -10.28 -24.34
C VAL A 246 -12.89 -8.93 -24.44
N ASP A 247 -12.26 -8.66 -25.57
CA ASP A 247 -11.57 -7.40 -25.81
C ASP A 247 -12.57 -6.35 -26.31
N ILE A 248 -12.62 -5.22 -25.63
CA ILE A 248 -13.41 -4.06 -25.97
C ILE A 248 -12.46 -2.88 -26.15
N SER A 249 -12.42 -2.29 -27.35
CA SER A 249 -11.60 -1.11 -27.64
C SER A 249 -12.49 0.07 -28.01
N LEU A 250 -12.21 1.21 -27.42
CA LEU A 250 -12.93 2.45 -27.68
C LEU A 250 -11.97 3.64 -27.69
N SER A 251 -12.08 4.47 -28.72
CA SER A 251 -11.35 5.75 -28.76
C SER A 251 -12.05 6.79 -27.91
N ILE A 252 -11.32 7.34 -26.93
CA ILE A 252 -11.80 8.36 -26.00
C ILE A 252 -11.26 9.73 -26.43
N PRO A 253 -12.12 10.71 -26.74
CA PRO A 253 -11.64 12.04 -27.14
C PRO A 253 -10.75 12.70 -26.08
N GLY A 254 -9.50 12.99 -26.47
CA GLY A 254 -8.52 13.67 -25.62
C GLY A 254 -7.84 12.79 -24.57
N ALA A 255 -7.98 11.47 -24.65
CA ALA A 255 -7.24 10.48 -23.85
C ALA A 255 -6.67 9.41 -24.78
N GLU A 256 -5.89 8.48 -24.24
CA GLU A 256 -5.52 7.25 -24.94
C GLU A 256 -6.73 6.36 -25.16
N ASP A 257 -6.68 5.51 -26.19
CA ASP A 257 -7.74 4.54 -26.44
C ASP A 257 -7.92 3.61 -25.24
N LEU A 258 -9.16 3.41 -24.84
CA LEU A 258 -9.51 2.52 -23.74
C LEU A 258 -9.60 1.09 -24.27
N ASN A 259 -8.70 0.23 -23.81
CA ASN A 259 -8.66 -1.18 -24.15
C ASN A 259 -8.99 -2.01 -22.91
N LEU A 260 -10.16 -2.62 -22.90
CA LEU A 260 -10.70 -3.39 -21.79
C LEU A 260 -10.67 -4.88 -22.11
N GLU A 261 -10.08 -5.67 -21.24
CA GLU A 261 -10.23 -7.13 -21.20
C GLU A 261 -11.35 -7.50 -20.21
N LEU A 262 -12.52 -7.80 -20.72
CA LEU A 262 -13.69 -8.17 -19.91
C LEU A 262 -13.74 -9.68 -19.71
N ASN A 263 -13.59 -10.12 -18.47
CA ASN A 263 -13.57 -11.53 -18.10
C ASN A 263 -14.88 -11.94 -17.43
N TYR A 264 -15.62 -12.85 -18.07
CA TYR A 264 -16.87 -13.42 -17.58
C TYR A 264 -16.72 -14.71 -16.77
N ALA A 265 -15.51 -15.12 -16.42
CA ALA A 265 -15.25 -16.38 -15.74
C ALA A 265 -16.12 -16.57 -14.50
N GLY A 266 -16.75 -17.74 -14.37
CA GLY A 266 -17.66 -18.06 -13.28
C GLY A 266 -19.09 -17.59 -13.47
N THR A 267 -19.42 -16.95 -14.60
CA THR A 267 -20.81 -16.62 -14.96
C THR A 267 -21.60 -17.92 -15.21
N THR A 268 -22.82 -17.95 -14.75
CA THR A 268 -23.71 -19.12 -14.77
C THR A 268 -25.07 -18.78 -15.33
N GLN A 269 -25.82 -19.80 -15.70
CA GLN A 269 -27.23 -19.69 -16.06
C GLN A 269 -28.05 -20.69 -15.26
N PHE A 270 -28.62 -20.24 -14.15
CA PHE A 270 -29.53 -21.05 -13.32
C PHE A 270 -30.91 -20.42 -13.27
N GLY A 271 -31.91 -21.18 -12.82
CA GLY A 271 -33.33 -20.73 -12.69
C GLY A 271 -33.59 -19.77 -11.52
N SER A 272 -32.57 -18.99 -11.11
CA SER A 272 -32.68 -17.91 -10.15
C SER A 272 -32.52 -16.56 -10.86
N ASP A 273 -33.08 -15.51 -10.25
CA ASP A 273 -33.05 -14.16 -10.79
C ASP A 273 -31.61 -13.70 -11.16
N PHE A 274 -31.54 -12.74 -12.08
CA PHE A 274 -30.28 -12.09 -12.44
C PHE A 274 -29.61 -11.50 -11.20
N SER A 275 -28.36 -11.86 -10.98
CA SER A 275 -27.57 -11.34 -9.88
C SER A 275 -26.09 -11.26 -10.27
N VAL A 276 -25.45 -10.15 -9.91
CA VAL A 276 -24.00 -9.94 -10.12
C VAL A 276 -23.27 -10.24 -8.82
N THR A 277 -22.37 -11.20 -8.87
CA THR A 277 -21.58 -11.64 -7.70
C THR A 277 -20.18 -11.04 -7.69
N LYS A 278 -19.66 -10.64 -8.85
CA LYS A 278 -18.35 -9.99 -8.96
C LYS A 278 -18.41 -8.90 -10.02
N ASN A 279 -17.92 -7.71 -9.67
CA ASN A 279 -17.68 -6.61 -10.58
C ASN A 279 -16.46 -5.84 -10.07
N LYS A 280 -15.31 -6.01 -10.72
CA LYS A 280 -14.06 -5.42 -10.27
C LYS A 280 -13.22 -4.97 -11.46
N GLY A 281 -13.05 -3.65 -11.60
CA GLY A 281 -12.08 -3.03 -12.48
C GLY A 281 -10.74 -2.79 -11.78
N ASP A 282 -9.67 -2.65 -12.54
CA ASP A 282 -8.31 -2.37 -12.06
C ASP A 282 -7.90 -0.90 -12.25
N GLY A 283 -8.76 -0.08 -12.87
CA GLY A 283 -8.57 1.35 -13.05
C GLY A 283 -8.99 2.19 -11.85
N TYR A 284 -8.46 3.39 -11.76
CA TYR A 284 -8.81 4.39 -10.74
C TYR A 284 -8.48 5.81 -11.18
N ALA A 285 -9.22 6.77 -10.63
CA ALA A 285 -8.94 8.19 -10.80
C ALA A 285 -7.63 8.59 -10.14
N SER A 286 -7.06 9.73 -10.54
CA SER A 286 -5.95 10.35 -9.81
C SER A 286 -6.40 10.66 -8.38
N GLY A 287 -5.55 10.32 -7.41
CA GLY A 287 -5.84 10.50 -6.00
C GLY A 287 -4.69 11.14 -5.25
N GLU A 288 -4.99 11.80 -4.12
CA GLU A 288 -3.95 12.20 -3.20
C GLU A 288 -3.51 10.99 -2.35
N LYS A 289 -2.20 10.77 -2.26
CA LYS A 289 -1.63 9.82 -1.32
C LYS A 289 -1.87 10.37 0.09
N THR A 290 -2.92 9.92 0.76
CA THR A 290 -3.02 10.09 2.21
C THR A 290 -1.97 9.16 2.82
N GLY A 291 -0.88 9.74 3.35
CA GLY A 291 0.20 8.97 3.95
C GLY A 291 -0.33 8.02 5.04
N GLN A 292 -0.06 6.74 4.88
CA GLN A 292 -0.17 5.72 5.93
C GLN A 292 1.19 5.44 6.52
#